data_189d9b334ee2faaef7a6551b81982ccf
#
_entry.id   189d9b334ee2faaef7a6551b81982ccf
#
_cell.length_a   1.000
_cell.length_b   1.000
_cell.length_c   1.000
_cell.angle_alpha   90.00
_cell.angle_beta   90.00
_cell.angle_gamma   90.00
#
_symmetry.space_group_name_H-M   'P 1'
#
loop_
_entity.id
_entity.type
_entity.pdbx_description
1 polymer ?
#
loop_
_entity_poly.entity_id
_entity_poly.type
_entity_poly.pdbx_seq_one_letter_code
_entity_poly.pdbx_strand_id
1 'polypeptide(L)'
;NEASNETPYVLGRLFAVLEAVQMDANPGINATIRDRYFNSACATPAFVFPILLKLKNSHMRKLERDKAGSKIYYEKLLTEIMGKFEAFPKQLSLEDQGKFILGYYHQVQKRYEKKEDK
;
A
#
# COMPACT_ATOMS: atom_id res chain seq x y z
N ASN A 1 -9.80 -13.56 9.90
CA ASN A 1 -10.58 -12.34 10.05
C ASN A 1 -11.45 -12.11 8.81
N GLU A 2 -12.72 -11.95 9.00
CA GLU A 2 -13.68 -11.76 7.90
C GLU A 2 -13.35 -10.55 7.03
N ALA A 3 -12.86 -9.47 7.64
CA ALA A 3 -12.53 -8.25 6.91
C ALA A 3 -11.30 -8.42 6.02
N SER A 4 -10.44 -9.41 6.27
CA SER A 4 -9.13 -9.52 5.62
C SER A 4 -9.18 -9.80 4.12
N ASN A 5 -10.33 -10.26 3.61
CA ASN A 5 -10.49 -10.52 2.17
C ASN A 5 -11.42 -9.53 1.48
N GLU A 6 -12.01 -8.61 2.21
CA GLU A 6 -12.89 -7.60 1.60
C GLU A 6 -12.07 -6.56 0.86
N THR A 7 -12.56 -6.15 -0.30
CA THR A 7 -11.85 -5.21 -1.16
C THR A 7 -11.39 -3.94 -0.44
N PRO A 8 -12.23 -3.24 0.33
CA PRO A 8 -11.76 -2.02 1.01
C PRO A 8 -10.59 -2.28 1.97
N TYR A 9 -10.65 -3.37 2.71
CA TYR A 9 -9.58 -3.74 3.63
C TYR A 9 -8.29 -4.03 2.87
N VAL A 10 -8.39 -4.79 1.78
CA VAL A 10 -7.24 -5.15 0.94
C VAL A 10 -6.62 -3.90 0.31
N LEU A 11 -7.45 -2.94 -0.11
CA LEU A 11 -6.96 -1.68 -0.66
C LEU A 11 -6.17 -0.87 0.37
N GLY A 12 -6.61 -0.90 1.63
CA GLY A 12 -5.85 -0.27 2.71
C GLY A 12 -4.48 -0.91 2.86
N ARG A 13 -4.42 -2.24 2.80
CA ARG A 13 -3.15 -2.96 2.84
C ARG A 13 -2.25 -2.57 1.67
N LEU A 14 -2.85 -2.48 0.47
CA LEU A 14 -2.11 -2.07 -0.72
C LEU A 14 -1.50 -0.69 -0.53
N PHE A 15 -2.28 0.26 -0.02
CA PHE A 15 -1.77 1.61 0.23
C PHE A 15 -0.57 1.58 1.17
N ALA A 16 -0.66 0.81 2.25
CA ALA A 16 0.44 0.70 3.21
C ALA A 16 1.71 0.14 2.58
N VAL A 17 1.58 -0.84 1.70
CA VAL A 17 2.74 -1.41 1.02
C VAL A 17 3.35 -0.40 0.04
N LEU A 18 2.51 0.34 -0.69
CA LEU A 18 3.00 1.38 -1.60
C LEU A 18 3.75 2.47 -0.84
N GLU A 19 3.26 2.85 0.34
CA GLU A 19 3.97 3.79 1.20
C GLU A 19 5.30 3.21 1.66
N ALA A 20 5.33 1.95 2.05
CA ALA A 20 6.56 1.30 2.49
C ALA A 20 7.61 1.27 1.37
N VAL A 21 7.19 1.00 0.14
CA VAL A 21 8.08 1.03 -1.01
C VAL A 21 8.70 2.43 -1.17
N GLN A 22 7.87 3.46 -1.07
CA GLN A 22 8.36 4.84 -1.17
C GLN A 22 9.38 5.17 -0.08
N MET A 23 9.06 4.79 1.15
CA MET A 23 9.94 5.07 2.29
C MET A 23 11.28 4.34 2.17
N ASP A 24 11.26 3.08 1.75
CA ASP A 24 12.49 2.32 1.61
C ASP A 24 13.34 2.79 0.43
N ALA A 25 12.70 3.27 -0.63
CA ALA A 25 13.41 3.82 -1.78
C ALA A 25 14.01 5.20 -1.49
N ASN A 26 13.45 5.92 -0.53
CA ASN A 26 13.85 7.29 -0.22
C ASN A 26 14.03 7.47 1.28
N PRO A 27 15.08 6.87 1.88
CA PRO A 27 15.31 7.02 3.32
C PRO A 27 15.44 8.49 3.70
N GLY A 28 14.76 8.88 4.77
CA GLY A 28 14.78 10.26 5.23
C GLY A 28 13.73 11.16 4.60
N ILE A 29 12.85 10.61 3.78
CA ILE A 29 11.76 11.39 3.19
C ILE A 29 10.88 11.98 4.30
N ASN A 30 10.53 13.27 4.18
CA ASN A 30 9.74 13.96 5.20
C ASN A 30 8.23 13.75 5.05
N ALA A 31 7.77 13.56 3.82
CA ALA A 31 6.35 13.36 3.52
C ALA A 31 6.18 12.18 2.58
N THR A 32 5.20 11.32 2.88
CA THR A 32 4.92 10.14 2.07
C THR A 32 3.64 10.34 1.28
N ILE A 33 3.29 9.33 0.46
CA ILE A 33 2.01 9.34 -0.25
C ILE A 33 0.83 9.46 0.72
N ARG A 34 1.00 9.05 1.99
CA ARG A 34 -0.05 9.17 2.99
C ARG A 34 -0.46 10.63 3.20
N ASP A 35 0.51 11.52 3.27
CA ASP A 35 0.24 12.94 3.52
C ASP A 35 -0.58 13.60 2.42
N ARG A 36 -0.41 13.14 1.19
CA ARG A 36 -1.07 13.74 0.03
C ARG A 36 -2.29 12.96 -0.44
N TYR A 37 -2.25 11.65 -0.38
CA TYR A 37 -3.22 10.81 -1.08
C TYR A 37 -4.10 9.94 -0.20
N PHE A 38 -3.85 9.85 1.11
CA PHE A 38 -4.57 8.89 1.95
C PHE A 38 -6.09 9.06 1.87
N ASN A 39 -6.57 10.27 2.09
CA ASN A 39 -8.00 10.53 2.11
C ASN A 39 -8.65 10.27 0.76
N SER A 40 -8.01 10.71 -0.32
CA SER A 40 -8.58 10.51 -1.66
C SER A 40 -8.49 9.05 -2.11
N ALA A 41 -7.43 8.32 -1.75
CA ALA A 41 -7.34 6.90 -2.04
C ALA A 41 -8.42 6.12 -1.31
N CYS A 42 -8.71 6.53 -0.08
CA CYS A 42 -9.75 5.91 0.75
C CYS A 42 -11.15 6.18 0.18
N ALA A 43 -11.40 7.39 -0.28
CA ALA A 43 -12.73 7.78 -0.77
C ALA A 43 -12.99 7.36 -2.22
N THR A 44 -11.98 7.51 -3.09
CA THR A 44 -12.15 7.27 -4.54
C THR A 44 -10.96 6.47 -5.10
N PRO A 45 -10.87 5.18 -4.74
CA PRO A 45 -9.69 4.36 -5.14
C PRO A 45 -9.39 4.36 -6.62
N ALA A 46 -10.40 4.26 -7.48
CA ALA A 46 -10.19 4.14 -8.92
C ALA A 46 -9.49 5.35 -9.53
N PHE A 47 -9.59 6.52 -8.88
CA PHE A 47 -8.96 7.74 -9.39
C PHE A 47 -7.56 7.95 -8.84
N VAL A 48 -7.23 7.33 -7.71
CA VAL A 48 -5.96 7.60 -7.01
C VAL A 48 -4.96 6.48 -7.16
N PHE A 49 -5.39 5.22 -7.03
CA PHE A 49 -4.44 4.10 -7.09
C PHE A 49 -3.65 4.02 -8.41
N PRO A 50 -4.20 4.32 -9.58
CA PRO A 50 -3.38 4.33 -10.79
C PRO A 50 -2.20 5.31 -10.70
N ILE A 51 -2.41 6.46 -10.06
CA ILE A 51 -1.32 7.43 -9.83
C ILE A 51 -0.26 6.82 -8.92
N LEU A 52 -0.70 6.19 -7.82
CA LEU A 52 0.21 5.59 -6.86
C LEU A 52 1.02 4.44 -7.47
N LEU A 53 0.37 3.63 -8.31
CA LEU A 53 1.05 2.52 -8.98
C LEU A 53 2.10 3.02 -9.96
N LYS A 54 1.81 4.14 -10.62
CA LYS A 54 2.79 4.78 -11.51
C LYS A 54 3.99 5.30 -10.73
N LEU A 55 3.75 5.95 -9.61
CA LEU A 55 4.82 6.42 -8.72
C LEU A 55 5.66 5.24 -8.20
N LYS A 56 5.01 4.13 -7.89
CA LYS A 56 5.68 2.92 -7.42
C LYS A 56 6.76 2.46 -8.39
N ASN A 57 6.53 2.58 -9.68
CA ASN A 57 7.51 2.11 -10.68
C ASN A 57 8.84 2.85 -10.53
N SER A 58 8.80 4.14 -10.27
CA SER A 58 10.00 4.95 -10.05
C SER A 58 10.72 4.49 -8.77
N HIS A 59 9.98 4.27 -7.70
CA HIS A 59 10.56 3.81 -6.43
C HIS A 59 11.17 2.41 -6.58
N MET A 60 10.52 1.53 -7.35
CA MET A 60 11.04 0.19 -7.58
C MET A 60 12.36 0.20 -8.34
N ARG A 61 12.52 1.12 -9.30
CA ARG A 61 13.79 1.26 -10.01
C ARG A 61 14.91 1.68 -9.05
N LYS A 62 14.60 2.54 -8.10
CA LYS A 62 15.56 2.95 -7.07
C LYS A 62 15.96 1.78 -6.18
N LEU A 63 14.96 0.99 -5.75
CA LEU A 63 15.22 -0.19 -4.93
C LEU A 63 16.05 -1.22 -5.68
N GLU A 64 15.80 -1.39 -6.97
CA GLU A 64 16.56 -2.33 -7.78
C GLU A 64 18.06 -2.01 -7.74
N ARG A 65 18.42 -0.72 -7.79
CA ARG A 65 19.82 -0.29 -7.72
C ARG A 65 20.40 -0.41 -6.32
N ASP A 66 19.62 0.00 -5.31
CA ASP A 66 20.15 0.20 -3.97
C ASP A 66 19.85 -0.93 -2.99
N LYS A 67 18.74 -1.63 -3.20
CA LYS A 67 18.24 -2.67 -2.30
C LYS A 67 17.47 -3.73 -3.08
N ALA A 68 18.16 -4.47 -3.93
CA ALA A 68 17.53 -5.43 -4.83
C ALA A 68 16.66 -6.47 -4.11
N GLY A 69 17.09 -6.92 -2.91
CA GLY A 69 16.32 -7.87 -2.13
C GLY A 69 14.97 -7.31 -1.68
N SER A 70 14.94 -6.02 -1.32
CA SER A 70 13.70 -5.36 -0.95
C SER A 70 12.76 -5.25 -2.14
N LYS A 71 13.29 -4.96 -3.32
CA LYS A 71 12.48 -4.91 -4.54
C LYS A 71 11.76 -6.23 -4.77
N ILE A 72 12.49 -7.34 -4.69
CA ILE A 72 11.92 -8.67 -4.88
C ILE A 72 10.82 -8.96 -3.85
N TYR A 73 11.09 -8.64 -2.59
CA TYR A 73 10.11 -8.81 -1.52
C TYR A 73 8.83 -8.05 -1.80
N TYR A 74 8.94 -6.76 -2.17
CA TYR A 74 7.77 -5.94 -2.42
C TYR A 74 7.01 -6.37 -3.67
N GLU A 75 7.70 -6.83 -4.70
CA GLU A 75 7.03 -7.33 -5.90
C GLU A 75 6.15 -8.53 -5.59
N LYS A 76 6.65 -9.46 -4.78
CA LYS A 76 5.87 -10.61 -4.36
C LYS A 76 4.67 -10.21 -3.52
N LEU A 77 4.87 -9.31 -2.58
CA LEU A 77 3.81 -8.85 -1.70
C LEU A 77 2.73 -8.09 -2.48
N LEU A 78 3.12 -7.23 -3.39
CA LEU A 78 2.17 -6.50 -4.23
C LEU A 78 1.36 -7.43 -5.12
N THR A 79 2.01 -8.43 -5.71
CA THR A 79 1.33 -9.43 -6.53
C THR A 79 0.28 -10.18 -5.72
N GLU A 80 0.64 -10.60 -4.51
CA GLU A 80 -0.28 -11.29 -3.62
C GLU A 80 -1.49 -10.42 -3.28
N ILE A 81 -1.25 -9.18 -2.88
CA ILE A 81 -2.33 -8.27 -2.48
C ILE A 81 -3.22 -7.93 -3.67
N MET A 82 -2.62 -7.60 -4.82
CA MET A 82 -3.39 -7.22 -6.00
C MET A 82 -4.17 -8.39 -6.59
N GLY A 83 -3.77 -9.62 -6.28
CA GLY A 83 -4.52 -10.80 -6.70
C GLY A 83 -5.81 -11.02 -5.92
N LYS A 84 -6.06 -10.24 -4.87
CA LYS A 84 -7.23 -10.44 -4.00
C LYS A 84 -8.45 -9.61 -4.42
N PHE A 85 -8.33 -8.77 -5.44
CA PHE A 85 -9.46 -7.99 -5.95
C PHE A 85 -9.31 -7.82 -7.45
N GLU A 86 -10.44 -7.58 -8.13
CA GLU A 86 -10.45 -7.50 -9.61
C GLU A 86 -10.28 -6.08 -10.15
N ALA A 87 -10.88 -5.10 -9.49
CA ALA A 87 -10.86 -3.74 -9.98
C ALA A 87 -10.95 -2.75 -8.82
N PHE A 88 -10.49 -1.53 -9.06
CA PHE A 88 -10.61 -0.48 -8.05
C PHE A 88 -12.03 0.11 -8.07
N PRO A 89 -12.71 0.13 -6.92
CA PRO A 89 -14.01 0.80 -6.82
C PRO A 89 -13.87 2.29 -7.12
N LYS A 90 -14.89 2.88 -7.73
CA LYS A 90 -14.89 4.33 -7.98
C LYS A 90 -15.02 5.12 -6.69
N GLN A 91 -15.79 4.59 -5.75
CA GLN A 91 -16.12 5.26 -4.50
C GLN A 91 -16.29 4.22 -3.40
N LEU A 92 -15.88 4.57 -2.18
CA LEU A 92 -16.15 3.74 -1.01
C LEU A 92 -17.12 4.48 -0.10
N SER A 93 -18.08 3.73 0.46
CA SER A 93 -18.97 4.24 1.50
C SER A 93 -18.14 4.57 2.75
N LEU A 94 -18.74 5.32 3.68
CA LEU A 94 -18.06 5.61 4.95
C LEU A 94 -17.71 4.33 5.71
N GLU A 95 -18.61 3.34 5.67
CA GLU A 95 -18.34 2.05 6.29
C GLU A 95 -17.11 1.38 5.68
N ASP A 96 -17.04 1.35 4.34
CA ASP A 96 -15.94 0.74 3.63
C ASP A 96 -14.64 1.53 3.81
N GLN A 97 -14.72 2.85 3.95
CA GLN A 97 -13.55 3.66 4.27
C GLN A 97 -12.96 3.26 5.62
N GLY A 98 -13.83 2.92 6.58
CA GLY A 98 -13.36 2.38 7.86
C GLY A 98 -12.56 1.11 7.70
N LYS A 99 -13.01 0.22 6.82
CA LYS A 99 -12.30 -1.03 6.52
C LYS A 99 -10.95 -0.77 5.86
N PHE A 100 -10.91 0.21 4.97
CA PHE A 100 -9.66 0.65 4.33
C PHE A 100 -8.66 1.10 5.40
N ILE A 101 -9.11 1.94 6.31
CA ILE A 101 -8.25 2.46 7.38
C ILE A 101 -7.70 1.31 8.23
N LEU A 102 -8.54 0.34 8.59
CA LEU A 102 -8.09 -0.83 9.34
C LEU A 102 -7.06 -1.63 8.56
N GLY A 103 -7.31 -1.86 7.28
CA GLY A 103 -6.37 -2.59 6.44
C GLY A 103 -5.00 -1.92 6.39
N TYR A 104 -5.01 -0.59 6.27
CA TYR A 104 -3.79 0.19 6.26
C TYR A 104 -3.00 0.00 7.56
N TYR A 105 -3.63 0.21 8.70
CA TYR A 105 -2.93 0.12 9.97
C TYR A 105 -2.50 -1.30 10.31
N HIS A 106 -3.30 -2.31 9.96
CA HIS A 106 -2.91 -3.69 10.17
C HIS A 106 -1.66 -4.05 9.36
N GLN A 107 -1.58 -3.57 8.12
CA GLN A 107 -0.42 -3.83 7.28
C GLN A 107 0.82 -3.10 7.78
N VAL A 108 0.67 -1.87 8.25
CA VAL A 108 1.77 -1.11 8.86
C VAL A 108 2.30 -1.85 10.08
N GLN A 109 1.40 -2.33 10.93
CA GLN A 109 1.77 -3.06 12.13
C GLN A 109 2.52 -4.35 11.79
N LYS A 110 2.07 -5.06 10.78
CA LYS A 110 2.70 -6.28 10.31
C LYS A 110 4.14 -6.05 9.87
N ARG A 111 4.38 -4.91 9.22
CA ARG A 111 5.72 -4.51 8.80
C ARG A 111 6.65 -4.35 10.00
N TYR A 112 6.19 -3.70 11.06
CA TYR A 112 6.99 -3.50 12.26
C TYR A 112 7.24 -4.79 13.03
N GLU A 113 6.25 -5.68 13.09
CA GLU A 113 6.41 -6.99 13.71
C GLU A 113 7.53 -7.78 13.02
N LYS A 114 7.54 -7.77 11.69
CA LYS A 114 8.56 -8.48 10.93
C LYS A 114 9.94 -7.91 11.17
N LYS A 115 10.05 -6.61 11.39
CA LYS A 115 11.30 -5.95 11.71
C LYS A 115 11.82 -6.33 13.08
N GLU A 116 10.93 -6.50 14.05
CA GLU A 116 11.29 -6.88 15.42
C GLU A 116 11.78 -8.31 15.52
N ASP A 117 11.25 -9.19 14.67
CA ASP A 117 11.62 -10.60 14.66
C ASP A 117 13.02 -10.86 14.13
N LYS A 118 13.67 -9.85 13.65
CA LYS A 118 15.06 -9.92 13.23
C LYS A 118 15.98 -9.42 14.32
#